data_ab3b3c9fc6bffec3042e67eca409a9fa
#
_entry.id   ab3b3c9fc6bffec3042e67eca409a9fa
#
_cell.length_a   1.000
_cell.length_b   1.000
_cell.length_c   1.000
_cell.angle_alpha   90.00
_cell.angle_beta   90.00
_cell.angle_gamma   90.00
#
_symmetry.space_group_name_H-M   'P 1'
#
loop_
_entity.id
_entity.type
_entity.pdbx_description
1 polymer ?
#
loop_
_entity_poly.entity_id
_entity_poly.type
_entity_poly.pdbx_seq_one_letter_code
_entity_poly.pdbx_strand_id
1 'polypeptide(L)'
;KAMLFGKDVSGVYDWSTMQAHWQGDLKKERRRPLPLQAGDMSALLINLAIMRDAVPGATLNYRMVDLGRARDYVYQAAGEPEIMAVGDMSYDALRVARTSSDGDQTVLWVASGVPTPIRILQRKDGEDEIDLRLVEYRGV
;
A
#
# COMPACT_ATOMS: atom_id res chain seq x y z
N LYS A 1 -8.62 11.42 21.96
CA LYS A 1 -7.77 11.59 20.81
C LYS A 1 -6.77 12.72 21.02
N ALA A 2 -5.53 12.44 20.85
CA ALA A 2 -4.47 13.39 21.14
C ALA A 2 -3.43 13.42 20.03
N MET A 3 -3.88 13.73 18.84
CA MET A 3 -3.01 13.76 17.67
C MET A 3 -2.63 15.19 17.32
N LEU A 4 -1.39 15.56 17.59
CA LEU A 4 -0.91 16.90 17.25
C LEU A 4 -0.68 17.07 15.75
N PHE A 5 -0.26 16.02 15.07
CA PHE A 5 0.11 16.06 13.64
C PHE A 5 -0.68 15.08 12.78
N GLY A 6 -1.54 14.30 13.39
CA GLY A 6 -2.37 13.36 12.65
C GLY A 6 -3.63 14.03 12.13
N LYS A 7 -4.22 13.41 11.13
CA LYS A 7 -5.52 13.82 10.59
C LYS A 7 -6.60 12.89 11.08
N ASP A 8 -7.73 13.46 11.46
CA ASP A 8 -8.94 12.70 11.73
C ASP A 8 -9.75 12.59 10.44
N VAL A 9 -9.68 11.45 9.82
CA VAL A 9 -10.43 11.17 8.60
C VAL A 9 -11.12 9.84 8.75
N SER A 10 -12.39 9.77 8.38
CA SER A 10 -13.12 8.53 8.28
C SER A 10 -13.74 8.41 6.90
N GLY A 11 -13.81 7.19 6.38
CA GLY A 11 -14.38 6.93 5.09
C GLY A 11 -15.34 5.75 5.12
N VAL A 12 -16.30 5.78 4.23
CA VAL A 12 -17.26 4.70 4.05
C VAL A 12 -17.26 4.29 2.59
N TYR A 13 -17.07 2.99 2.35
CA TYR A 13 -17.20 2.38 1.02
C TYR A 13 -18.53 1.63 1.01
N ASP A 14 -19.52 2.21 0.34
CA ASP A 14 -20.84 1.61 0.23
C ASP A 14 -20.96 0.89 -1.11
N TRP A 15 -20.73 -0.41 -1.09
CA TRP A 15 -20.77 -1.22 -2.31
C TRP A 15 -22.18 -1.46 -2.83
N SER A 16 -23.19 -1.29 -1.99
CA SER A 16 -24.59 -1.42 -2.44
C SER A 16 -25.00 -0.26 -3.36
N THR A 17 -24.49 0.94 -3.10
CA THR A 17 -24.74 2.12 -3.94
C THR A 17 -23.57 2.42 -4.88
N MET A 18 -22.46 1.69 -4.77
CA MET A 18 -21.23 1.89 -5.54
C MET A 18 -20.71 3.31 -5.37
N GLN A 19 -20.69 3.79 -4.14
CA GLN A 19 -20.15 5.09 -3.79
C GLN A 19 -19.33 5.03 -2.50
N ALA A 20 -18.33 5.90 -2.42
CA ALA A 20 -17.55 6.10 -1.21
C ALA A 20 -17.55 7.58 -0.85
N HIS A 21 -17.42 7.87 0.43
CA HIS A 21 -17.27 9.25 0.89
C HIS A 21 -16.43 9.30 2.16
N TRP A 22 -15.85 10.46 2.39
CA TRP A 22 -14.98 10.71 3.54
C TRP A 22 -15.40 11.96 4.27
N GLN A 23 -15.09 11.97 5.58
CA GLN A 23 -15.35 13.08 6.48
C GLN A 23 -14.11 13.35 7.31
N GLY A 24 -14.02 14.57 7.83
CA GLY A 24 -12.94 14.95 8.73
C GLY A 24 -11.99 15.96 8.12
N ASP A 25 -10.71 15.82 8.41
CA ASP A 25 -9.68 16.78 8.05
C ASP A 25 -9.27 16.67 6.57
N LEU A 26 -10.22 17.01 5.70
CA LEU A 26 -10.06 16.96 4.24
C LEU A 26 -10.53 18.26 3.62
N LYS A 27 -9.96 18.59 2.48
CA LYS A 27 -10.47 19.66 1.63
C LYS A 27 -11.91 19.38 1.25
N LYS A 28 -12.70 20.45 1.08
CA LYS A 28 -14.13 20.33 0.79
C LYS A 28 -14.42 19.45 -0.43
N GLU A 29 -13.64 19.57 -1.50
CA GLU A 29 -13.81 18.78 -2.71
C GLU A 29 -13.55 17.28 -2.49
N ARG A 30 -12.82 16.92 -1.44
CA ARG A 30 -12.55 15.52 -1.09
C ARG A 30 -13.65 14.89 -0.24
N ARG A 31 -14.62 15.66 0.21
CA ARG A 31 -15.76 15.19 1.00
C ARG A 31 -16.97 14.81 0.14
N ARG A 32 -16.89 15.01 -1.16
CA ARG A 32 -17.97 14.64 -2.08
C ARG A 32 -18.00 13.14 -2.29
N PRO A 33 -19.19 12.55 -2.47
CA PRO A 33 -19.26 11.14 -2.83
C PRO A 33 -18.48 10.85 -4.11
N LEU A 34 -17.78 9.72 -4.11
CA LEU A 34 -16.97 9.28 -5.23
C LEU A 34 -17.52 7.95 -5.75
N PRO A 35 -17.75 7.82 -7.07
CA PRO A 35 -18.20 6.54 -7.63
C PRO A 35 -17.13 5.47 -7.44
N LEU A 36 -17.59 4.27 -7.06
CA LEU A 36 -16.74 3.08 -6.95
C LEU A 36 -16.85 2.23 -8.22
N GLN A 37 -15.77 1.53 -8.50
CA GLN A 37 -15.71 0.51 -9.54
C GLN A 37 -15.31 -0.81 -8.90
N ALA A 38 -15.72 -1.91 -9.53
CA ALA A 38 -15.30 -3.23 -9.06
C ALA A 38 -13.77 -3.31 -9.03
N GLY A 39 -13.22 -3.83 -7.93
CA GLY A 39 -11.78 -3.92 -7.73
C GLY A 39 -11.12 -2.71 -7.07
N ASP A 40 -11.88 -1.63 -6.83
CA ASP A 40 -11.34 -0.47 -6.11
C ASP A 40 -10.92 -0.86 -4.70
N MET A 41 -9.81 -0.28 -4.24
CA MET A 41 -9.24 -0.60 -2.94
C MET A 41 -8.77 0.65 -2.20
N SER A 42 -8.86 0.60 -0.87
CA SER A 42 -8.17 1.58 -0.03
C SER A 42 -6.65 1.33 -0.08
N ALA A 43 -5.88 2.31 0.35
CA ALA A 43 -4.43 2.16 0.43
C ALA A 43 -4.00 0.95 1.26
N LEU A 44 -4.71 0.68 2.36
CA LEU A 44 -4.42 -0.47 3.21
C LEU A 44 -4.62 -1.80 2.47
N LEU A 45 -5.72 -1.94 1.74
CA LEU A 45 -6.03 -3.18 1.03
C LEU A 45 -5.08 -3.45 -0.13
N ILE A 46 -4.49 -2.43 -0.73
CA ILE A 46 -3.51 -2.61 -1.80
C ILE A 46 -2.30 -3.42 -1.32
N ASN A 47 -1.83 -3.19 -0.11
CA ASN A 47 -0.71 -3.96 0.43
C ASN A 47 -1.06 -5.46 0.51
N LEU A 48 -2.28 -5.78 0.92
CA LEU A 48 -2.74 -7.17 0.95
C LEU A 48 -2.88 -7.76 -0.45
N ALA A 49 -3.39 -6.96 -1.40
CA ALA A 49 -3.52 -7.39 -2.79
C ALA A 49 -2.14 -7.67 -3.42
N ILE A 50 -1.15 -6.84 -3.15
CA ILE A 50 0.22 -7.06 -3.61
C ILE A 50 0.75 -8.39 -3.10
N MET A 51 0.54 -8.70 -1.82
CA MET A 51 0.99 -9.97 -1.24
C MET A 51 0.33 -11.17 -1.90
N ARG A 52 -0.93 -11.03 -2.32
CA ARG A 52 -1.65 -12.09 -3.03
C ARG A 52 -1.18 -12.24 -4.48
N ASP A 53 -0.91 -11.12 -5.15
CA ASP A 53 -0.76 -11.06 -6.61
C ASP A 53 0.70 -11.06 -7.08
N ALA A 54 1.66 -10.75 -6.21
CA ALA A 54 3.05 -10.57 -6.61
C ALA A 54 3.70 -11.89 -7.00
N VAL A 55 4.16 -11.92 -8.24
CA VAL A 55 5.02 -13.01 -8.75
C VAL A 55 6.19 -12.35 -9.51
N PRO A 56 7.33 -13.04 -9.65
CA PRO A 56 8.49 -12.45 -10.32
C PRO A 56 8.14 -11.90 -11.72
N GLY A 57 8.56 -10.67 -11.97
CA GLY A 57 8.37 -10.00 -13.26
C GLY A 57 6.98 -9.42 -13.51
N ALA A 58 6.04 -9.59 -12.59
CA ALA A 58 4.66 -9.14 -12.80
C ALA A 58 4.53 -7.63 -12.74
N THR A 59 3.61 -7.11 -13.54
CA THR A 59 3.10 -5.73 -13.43
C THR A 59 1.73 -5.79 -12.78
N LEU A 60 1.54 -5.06 -11.68
CA LEU A 60 0.30 -5.07 -10.92
C LEU A 60 -0.36 -3.70 -11.02
N ASN A 61 -1.62 -3.70 -11.43
CA ASN A 61 -2.39 -2.46 -11.60
C ASN A 61 -3.56 -2.44 -10.61
N TYR A 62 -3.64 -1.36 -9.83
CA TYR A 62 -4.70 -1.16 -8.87
C TYR A 62 -5.28 0.23 -8.99
N ARG A 63 -6.59 0.34 -8.85
CA ARG A 63 -7.22 1.64 -8.67
C ARG A 63 -7.41 1.86 -7.18
N MET A 64 -6.64 2.80 -6.64
CA MET A 64 -6.73 3.17 -5.23
C MET A 64 -7.78 4.26 -5.06
N VAL A 65 -8.74 4.01 -4.18
CA VAL A 65 -9.77 4.97 -3.81
C VAL A 65 -9.62 5.25 -2.32
N ASP A 66 -9.12 6.42 -1.99
CA ASP A 66 -8.87 6.78 -0.60
C ASP A 66 -8.82 8.29 -0.45
N LEU A 67 -9.15 8.77 0.74
CA LEU A 67 -9.09 10.18 1.08
C LEU A 67 -9.79 11.09 0.06
N GLY A 68 -10.93 10.63 -0.45
CA GLY A 68 -11.79 11.42 -1.35
C GLY A 68 -11.33 11.48 -2.80
N ARG A 69 -10.40 10.64 -3.23
CA ARG A 69 -9.95 10.61 -4.62
C ARG A 69 -9.58 9.21 -5.09
N ALA A 70 -9.61 9.03 -6.41
CA ALA A 70 -9.19 7.79 -7.06
C ALA A 70 -7.90 8.03 -7.84
N ARG A 71 -7.00 7.06 -7.78
CA ARG A 71 -5.73 7.08 -8.51
C ARG A 71 -5.39 5.68 -9.00
N ASP A 72 -4.82 5.61 -10.18
CA ASP A 72 -4.28 4.35 -10.71
C ASP A 72 -2.85 4.18 -10.24
N TYR A 73 -2.59 3.04 -9.61
CA TYR A 73 -1.26 2.69 -9.14
C TYR A 73 -0.74 1.48 -9.91
N VAL A 74 0.49 1.58 -10.37
CA VAL A 74 1.18 0.51 -11.08
C VAL A 74 2.40 0.11 -10.28
N TYR A 75 2.47 -1.17 -9.92
CA TYR A 75 3.62 -1.75 -9.25
C TYR A 75 4.32 -2.72 -10.18
N GLN A 76 5.63 -2.76 -10.09
CA GLN A 76 6.46 -3.68 -10.84
C GLN A 76 7.19 -4.59 -9.87
N ALA A 77 6.99 -5.89 -10.00
CA ALA A 77 7.74 -6.89 -9.24
C ALA A 77 9.09 -7.14 -9.89
N ALA A 78 10.11 -7.35 -9.05
CA ALA A 78 11.43 -7.74 -9.53
C ALA A 78 11.38 -9.09 -10.26
N GLY A 79 12.36 -9.34 -11.14
CA GLY A 79 12.44 -10.60 -11.87
C GLY A 79 12.81 -11.80 -10.99
N GLU A 80 13.45 -11.55 -9.86
CA GLU A 80 13.91 -12.60 -8.95
C GLU A 80 13.79 -12.15 -7.50
N PRO A 81 13.49 -13.09 -6.57
CA PRO A 81 13.53 -12.78 -5.15
C PRO A 81 14.97 -12.54 -4.68
N GLU A 82 15.09 -11.87 -3.52
CA GLU A 82 16.34 -11.71 -2.80
C GLU A 82 16.19 -12.27 -1.39
N ILE A 83 17.29 -12.69 -0.80
CA ILE A 83 17.26 -13.24 0.56
C ILE A 83 17.26 -12.10 1.56
N MET A 84 16.29 -12.09 2.48
CA MET A 84 16.18 -11.10 3.55
C MET A 84 16.01 -11.80 4.89
N ALA A 85 16.72 -11.28 5.88
CA ALA A 85 16.64 -11.81 7.24
C ALA A 85 15.48 -11.13 8.01
N VAL A 86 14.77 -11.96 8.79
CA VAL A 86 13.80 -11.50 9.77
C VAL A 86 14.09 -12.25 11.07
N GLY A 87 14.72 -11.58 12.05
CA GLY A 87 15.24 -12.25 13.22
C GLY A 87 16.29 -13.27 12.83
N ASP A 88 16.13 -14.52 13.29
CA ASP A 88 17.05 -15.62 13.00
C ASP A 88 16.70 -16.38 11.71
N MET A 89 15.63 -15.99 11.03
CA MET A 89 15.16 -16.65 9.83
C MET A 89 15.52 -15.85 8.59
N SER A 90 15.71 -16.56 7.47
CA SER A 90 15.89 -15.94 6.16
C SER A 90 14.74 -16.33 5.25
N TYR A 91 14.29 -15.38 4.45
CA TYR A 91 13.19 -15.54 3.52
C TYR A 91 13.59 -15.08 2.12
N ASP A 92 13.03 -15.76 1.12
CA ASP A 92 13.08 -15.25 -0.25
C ASP A 92 12.03 -14.17 -0.39
N ALA A 93 12.47 -12.93 -0.51
CA ALA A 93 11.60 -11.76 -0.58
C ALA A 93 11.57 -11.16 -1.98
N LEU A 94 10.38 -10.95 -2.50
CA LEU A 94 10.18 -10.34 -3.80
C LEU A 94 9.97 -8.84 -3.63
N ARG A 95 10.81 -8.07 -4.31
CA ARG A 95 10.72 -6.61 -4.30
C ARG A 95 9.65 -6.16 -5.29
N VAL A 96 8.71 -5.33 -4.80
CA VAL A 96 7.62 -4.77 -5.60
C VAL A 96 7.65 -3.25 -5.44
N ALA A 97 7.80 -2.54 -6.53
CA ALA A 97 8.03 -1.10 -6.47
C ALA A 97 7.05 -0.31 -7.33
N ARG A 98 6.65 0.84 -6.83
CA ARG A 98 5.90 1.85 -7.55
C ARG A 98 6.69 3.15 -7.55
N THR A 99 6.79 3.76 -8.72
CA THR A 99 7.36 5.10 -8.87
C THR A 99 6.26 6.02 -9.37
N SER A 100 6.00 7.09 -8.65
CA SER A 100 5.03 8.09 -9.07
C SER A 100 5.64 9.05 -10.09
N SER A 101 4.79 9.85 -10.74
CA SER A 101 5.22 10.79 -11.78
C SER A 101 6.18 11.87 -11.26
N ASP A 102 6.16 12.17 -9.97
CA ASP A 102 7.06 13.14 -9.34
C ASP A 102 8.38 12.50 -8.85
N GLY A 103 8.57 11.20 -9.08
CA GLY A 103 9.78 10.48 -8.70
C GLY A 103 9.73 9.83 -7.31
N ASP A 104 8.69 10.04 -6.54
CA ASP A 104 8.53 9.38 -5.26
C ASP A 104 8.35 7.89 -5.45
N GLN A 105 8.91 7.10 -4.55
CA GLN A 105 8.88 5.65 -4.64
C GLN A 105 8.26 5.02 -3.42
N THR A 106 7.53 3.93 -3.65
CA THR A 106 7.09 3.01 -2.61
C THR A 106 7.59 1.62 -2.98
N VAL A 107 8.30 0.98 -2.09
CA VAL A 107 8.88 -0.36 -2.31
C VAL A 107 8.44 -1.28 -1.19
N LEU A 108 7.92 -2.44 -1.55
CA LEU A 108 7.58 -3.49 -0.60
C LEU A 108 8.42 -4.73 -0.90
N TRP A 109 8.79 -5.46 0.14
CA TRP A 109 9.38 -6.79 0.03
C TRP A 109 8.43 -7.78 0.66
N VAL A 110 7.96 -8.73 -0.13
CA VAL A 110 6.96 -9.71 0.29
C VAL A 110 7.52 -11.13 0.15
N ALA A 111 7.19 -11.97 1.11
CA ALA A 111 7.65 -13.35 1.11
C ALA A 111 6.48 -14.29 1.35
N SER A 112 6.55 -15.47 0.72
CA SER A 112 5.58 -16.53 0.93
C SER A 112 5.58 -16.98 2.39
N GLY A 113 4.40 -17.16 2.97
CA GLY A 113 4.26 -17.63 4.34
C GLY A 113 4.38 -16.55 5.42
N VAL A 114 4.67 -15.33 5.06
CA VAL A 114 4.69 -14.20 5.99
C VAL A 114 3.51 -13.29 5.67
N PRO A 115 2.59 -13.06 6.63
CA PRO A 115 1.32 -12.37 6.34
C PRO A 115 1.41 -10.84 6.28
N THR A 116 2.61 -10.30 6.31
CA THR A 116 2.88 -8.86 6.20
C THR A 116 4.11 -8.65 5.33
N PRO A 117 4.27 -7.51 4.66
CA PRO A 117 5.54 -7.21 3.99
C PRO A 117 6.70 -7.27 4.99
N ILE A 118 7.83 -7.80 4.53
CA ILE A 118 9.05 -7.86 5.35
C ILE A 118 9.64 -6.47 5.52
N ARG A 119 9.51 -5.63 4.51
CA ARG A 119 9.99 -4.26 4.54
C ARG A 119 9.10 -3.39 3.66
N ILE A 120 8.84 -2.16 4.12
CA ILE A 120 8.20 -1.12 3.34
C ILE A 120 9.10 0.10 3.39
N LEU A 121 9.51 0.57 2.22
CA LEU A 121 10.36 1.74 2.07
C LEU A 121 9.61 2.79 1.25
N GLN A 122 9.51 4.00 1.78
CA GLN A 122 8.95 5.13 1.04
C GLN A 122 10.01 6.20 0.92
N ARG A 123 10.27 6.62 -0.31
CA ARG A 123 11.21 7.69 -0.63
C ARG A 123 10.48 8.87 -1.20
N LYS A 124 10.86 10.04 -0.74
CA LYS A 124 10.31 11.29 -1.20
C LYS A 124 11.46 12.28 -1.41
N ASP A 125 11.47 12.94 -2.56
CA ASP A 125 12.54 13.90 -2.92
C ASP A 125 13.94 13.30 -2.82
N GLY A 126 14.07 12.01 -3.15
CA GLY A 126 15.35 11.30 -3.13
C GLY A 126 15.80 10.82 -1.76
N GLU A 127 15.02 11.06 -0.70
CA GLU A 127 15.35 10.66 0.65
C GLU A 127 14.37 9.62 1.19
N ASP A 128 14.86 8.74 2.06
CA ASP A 128 14.03 7.75 2.74
C ASP A 128 13.17 8.47 3.78
N GLU A 129 11.85 8.47 3.58
CA GLU A 129 10.89 9.08 4.51
C GLU A 129 10.39 8.06 5.52
N ILE A 130 10.12 6.84 5.07
CA ILE A 130 9.65 5.74 5.91
C ILE A 130 10.43 4.50 5.52
N ASP A 131 10.94 3.79 6.52
CA ASP A 131 11.57 2.48 6.36
C ASP A 131 11.11 1.59 7.50
N LEU A 132 10.10 0.77 7.22
CA LEU A 132 9.56 -0.18 8.17
C LEU A 132 10.11 -1.57 7.87
N ARG A 133 10.69 -2.21 8.88
CA ARG A 133 11.25 -3.55 8.75
C ARG A 133 10.65 -4.49 9.79
N LEU A 134 10.24 -5.66 9.32
CA LEU A 134 9.82 -6.73 10.21
C LEU A 134 11.04 -7.27 10.94
N VAL A 135 11.02 -7.28 12.27
CA VAL A 135 12.15 -7.73 13.08
C VAL A 135 11.98 -9.16 13.58
N GLU A 136 10.76 -9.63 13.71
CA GLU A 136 10.47 -10.98 14.14
C GLU A 136 9.08 -11.39 13.66
N TYR A 137 8.94 -12.65 13.24
CA TYR A 137 7.65 -13.24 12.93
C TYR A 137 7.59 -14.64 13.49
N ARG A 138 6.52 -14.91 14.26
CA ARG A 138 6.24 -16.24 14.78
C ARG A 138 4.94 -16.74 14.16
N GLY A 139 5.06 -17.75 13.32
CA GLY A 139 3.92 -18.42 12.73
C GLY A 139 3.12 -19.22 13.75
N VAL A 140 1.85 -19.40 13.45
CA VAL A 140 0.95 -20.24 14.24
C VAL A 140 0.65 -21.54 13.54
#